data_0cd859cddc3edef35714c32ef89c773c
#
_entry.id   0cd859cddc3edef35714c32ef89c773c
#
_cell.length_a   1.000
_cell.length_b   1.000
_cell.length_c   1.000
_cell.angle_alpha   90.00
_cell.angle_beta   90.00
_cell.angle_gamma   90.00
#
_symmetry.space_group_name_H-M   'P 1'
#
loop_
_entity.id
_entity.type
_entity.pdbx_description
1 polymer ?
#
loop_
_entity_poly.entity_id
_entity_poly.type
_entity_poly.pdbx_seq_one_letter_code
_entity_poly.pdbx_strand_id
1 'polypeptide(L)'
;MVLGIKSRGQPRAKIKWPVLIQTTSKSINGETQNISTSGAFIFCPDPSGLEDSFRIIIKVPHRQSLNISAKVIWKTVATMDDSTPGSGIGVQFSGISADERKLLQALIANHR
;
A
#
# COMPACT_ATOMS: atom_id res chain seq x y z
N MET A 1 9.21 -8.64 -17.84
CA MET A 1 8.65 -8.54 -18.04
C MET A 1 7.37 -8.88 -17.89
N VAL A 2 7.19 -9.83 -17.74
CA VAL A 2 5.92 -10.34 -17.51
C VAL A 2 5.17 -9.67 -16.41
N LEU A 3 5.91 -9.24 -15.42
CA LEU A 3 5.29 -8.60 -14.28
C LEU A 3 4.50 -7.38 -14.64
N GLY A 4 5.03 -6.58 -15.54
CA GLY A 4 4.30 -5.41 -15.94
C GLY A 4 3.02 -5.76 -16.62
N ILE A 5 3.02 -6.86 -17.31
CA ILE A 5 1.84 -7.28 -18.00
C ILE A 5 0.74 -7.62 -17.04
N LYS A 6 1.08 -8.29 -15.97
CA LYS A 6 0.07 -8.72 -15.04
C LYS A 6 -0.62 -7.57 -14.35
N SER A 7 0.07 -6.49 -14.17
CA SER A 7 -0.53 -5.36 -13.47
C SER A 7 -1.34 -4.46 -14.37
N ARG A 8 -1.37 -4.73 -15.67
CA ARG A 8 -2.05 -3.86 -16.56
C ARG A 8 -3.53 -3.75 -16.37
N GLY A 9 -4.17 -4.78 -15.95
CA GLY A 9 -5.60 -4.74 -15.76
C GLY A 9 -6.03 -3.84 -14.64
N GLN A 10 -5.08 -3.34 -13.86
CA GLN A 10 -5.40 -2.53 -12.69
C GLN A 10 -4.54 -1.29 -12.66
N PRO A 11 -5.10 -0.18 -13.08
CA PRO A 11 -4.34 1.07 -13.09
C PRO A 11 -3.77 1.37 -11.72
N ARG A 12 -2.56 1.85 -11.71
CA ARG A 12 -1.91 2.31 -10.48
C ARG A 12 -1.78 3.80 -10.54
N ALA A 13 -2.09 4.43 -9.42
CA ALA A 13 -1.96 5.86 -9.28
C ALA A 13 -0.83 6.16 -8.32
N LYS A 14 -0.04 7.17 -8.63
CA LYS A 14 1.02 7.61 -7.74
C LYS A 14 0.41 8.55 -6.72
N ILE A 15 -0.18 7.97 -5.72
CA ILE A 15 -0.88 8.70 -4.68
C ILE A 15 -0.15 8.47 -3.37
N LYS A 16 0.16 9.54 -2.67
CA LYS A 16 0.86 9.46 -1.38
C LYS A 16 -0.10 9.78 -0.26
N TRP A 17 -0.62 8.76 0.36
CA TRP A 17 -1.48 8.88 1.52
C TRP A 17 -0.83 8.27 2.73
N PRO A 18 -1.02 8.86 3.91
CA PRO A 18 -0.53 8.25 5.14
C PRO A 18 -1.22 6.90 5.39
N VAL A 19 -0.47 5.97 5.90
CA VAL A 19 -0.97 4.62 6.19
C VAL A 19 -0.50 4.21 7.56
N LEU A 20 -1.39 3.57 8.32
CA LEU A 20 -1.00 2.92 9.56
C LEU A 20 -1.04 1.42 9.32
N ILE A 21 0.08 0.76 9.54
CA ILE A 21 0.18 -0.69 9.41
C ILE A 21 0.03 -1.28 10.80
N GLN A 22 -1.00 -2.10 10.98
CA GLN A 22 -1.27 -2.71 12.28
C GLN A 22 -1.01 -4.20 12.24
N THR A 23 0.00 -4.63 12.96
CA THR A 23 0.30 -6.04 13.13
C THR A 23 -0.26 -6.49 14.47
N THR A 24 -0.05 -7.74 14.83
CA THR A 24 -0.54 -8.23 16.11
C THR A 24 0.20 -7.61 17.29
N SER A 25 1.40 -7.12 17.09
CA SER A 25 2.21 -6.62 18.18
C SER A 25 2.54 -5.15 18.14
N LYS A 26 2.32 -4.49 17.01
CA LYS A 26 2.72 -3.08 16.90
C LYS A 26 2.01 -2.37 15.77
N SER A 27 2.18 -1.05 15.75
CA SER A 27 1.68 -0.20 14.69
C SER A 27 2.85 0.55 14.08
N ILE A 28 2.85 0.67 12.76
CA ILE A 28 3.93 1.32 12.04
C ILE A 28 3.34 2.33 11.08
N ASN A 29 3.89 3.53 11.07
CA ASN A 29 3.46 4.56 10.14
C ASN A 29 4.16 4.36 8.81
N GLY A 30 3.42 4.58 7.73
CA GLY A 30 3.97 4.53 6.40
C GLY A 30 3.23 5.48 5.49
N GLU A 31 3.54 5.39 4.21
CA GLU A 31 2.92 6.23 3.20
C GLU A 31 2.84 5.46 1.90
N THR A 32 1.70 5.51 1.24
CA THR A 32 1.60 4.86 -0.07
C THR A 32 2.48 5.61 -1.05
N GLN A 33 3.07 4.89 -1.98
CA GLN A 33 3.80 5.48 -3.10
C GLN A 33 3.02 5.30 -4.39
N ASN A 34 2.32 4.21 -4.48
CA ASN A 34 1.34 4.00 -5.54
C ASN A 34 0.30 3.03 -5.02
N ILE A 35 -0.86 3.04 -5.65
CA ILE A 35 -1.98 2.24 -5.17
C ILE A 35 -2.87 1.87 -6.34
N SER A 36 -3.43 0.68 -6.28
CA SER A 36 -4.46 0.22 -7.22
C SER A 36 -5.58 -0.40 -6.40
N THR A 37 -6.59 -0.92 -7.05
CA THR A 37 -7.69 -1.57 -6.32
C THR A 37 -7.30 -2.93 -5.76
N SER A 38 -6.15 -3.46 -6.12
CA SER A 38 -5.72 -4.77 -5.62
C SER A 38 -4.52 -4.72 -4.71
N GLY A 39 -3.82 -3.60 -4.62
CA GLY A 39 -2.64 -3.53 -3.77
C GLY A 39 -1.98 -2.17 -3.81
N ALA A 40 -0.87 -2.07 -3.12
CA ALA A 40 -0.14 -0.82 -3.01
C ALA A 40 1.33 -1.07 -2.71
N PHE A 41 2.15 -0.09 -3.04
CA PHE A 41 3.51 -0.02 -2.54
C PHE A 41 3.52 1.00 -1.43
N ILE A 42 3.97 0.60 -0.25
CA ILE A 42 3.95 1.43 0.94
C ILE A 42 5.37 1.63 1.42
N PHE A 43 5.73 2.89 1.55
CA PHE A 43 7.02 3.27 2.09
C PHE A 43 6.94 3.22 3.61
N CYS A 44 7.82 2.47 4.25
CA CYS A 44 7.84 2.40 5.71
C CYS A 44 9.26 2.19 6.18
N PRO A 45 9.59 2.70 7.38
CA PRO A 45 10.98 2.76 7.80
C PRO A 45 11.67 1.45 8.08
N ASP A 46 10.97 0.44 8.49
CA ASP A 46 11.66 -0.81 8.84
C ASP A 46 10.74 -2.00 8.62
N PRO A 47 10.71 -2.52 7.39
CA PRO A 47 9.81 -3.62 7.10
C PRO A 47 10.31 -4.98 7.55
N SER A 48 11.53 -5.06 8.05
CA SER A 48 12.15 -6.36 8.29
C SER A 48 11.44 -7.21 9.32
N GLY A 49 10.78 -6.62 10.26
CA GLY A 49 10.08 -7.38 11.30
C GLY A 49 8.60 -7.56 11.06
N LEU A 50 8.12 -7.20 9.88
CA LEU A 50 6.70 -7.28 9.61
C LEU A 50 6.22 -8.70 9.39
N GLU A 51 5.03 -8.98 9.88
CA GLU A 51 4.33 -10.23 9.63
C GLU A 51 3.93 -10.30 8.16
N ASP A 52 3.58 -11.49 7.72
CA ASP A 52 3.18 -11.68 6.32
C ASP A 52 1.82 -11.06 6.01
N SER A 53 0.98 -10.93 7.01
CA SER A 53 -0.36 -10.37 6.85
C SER A 53 -0.65 -9.42 7.98
N PHE A 54 -1.35 -8.36 7.68
CA PHE A 54 -1.72 -7.37 8.68
C PHE A 54 -2.85 -6.52 8.14
N ARG A 55 -3.30 -5.58 8.96
CA ARG A 55 -4.32 -4.65 8.56
C ARG A 55 -3.68 -3.30 8.26
N ILE A 56 -4.15 -2.64 7.25
CA ILE A 56 -3.68 -1.29 6.97
C ILE A 56 -4.86 -0.33 7.04
N ILE A 57 -4.58 0.86 7.52
CA ILE A 57 -5.56 1.93 7.58
C ILE A 57 -5.00 3.05 6.73
N ILE A 58 -5.63 3.28 5.59
CA ILE A 58 -5.18 4.30 4.64
C ILE A 58 -5.96 5.58 4.93
N LYS A 59 -5.25 6.64 5.23
CA LYS A 59 -5.87 7.90 5.60
C LYS A 59 -6.07 8.76 4.36
N VAL A 60 -7.29 8.72 3.84
CA VAL A 60 -7.63 9.47 2.64
C VAL A 60 -8.01 10.89 3.06
N PRO A 61 -7.38 11.92 2.48
CA PRO A 61 -7.68 13.30 2.85
C PRO A 61 -9.14 13.64 2.62
N HIS A 62 -9.74 14.30 3.60
CA HIS A 62 -11.13 14.79 3.53
C HIS A 62 -12.18 13.68 3.41
N ARG A 63 -11.80 12.46 3.72
CA ARG A 63 -12.71 11.31 3.68
C ARG A 63 -12.40 10.39 4.84
N GLN A 64 -13.27 9.42 5.04
CA GLN A 64 -12.99 8.44 6.08
C GLN A 64 -11.89 7.50 5.60
N SER A 65 -11.17 6.95 6.56
CA SER A 65 -10.07 6.05 6.28
C SER A 65 -10.56 4.75 5.69
N LEU A 66 -9.70 4.12 4.90
CA LEU A 66 -9.94 2.78 4.39
C LEU A 66 -9.26 1.78 5.29
N ASN A 67 -9.97 0.73 5.67
CA ASN A 67 -9.47 -0.28 6.58
C ASN A 67 -9.42 -1.60 5.81
N ILE A 68 -8.24 -2.04 5.48
CA ILE A 68 -8.04 -3.13 4.52
C ILE A 68 -7.09 -4.17 5.10
N SER A 69 -7.43 -5.44 4.92
CA SER A 69 -6.50 -6.51 5.23
C SER A 69 -5.54 -6.67 4.07
N ALA A 70 -4.28 -6.87 4.37
CA ALA A 70 -3.25 -6.89 3.35
C ALA A 70 -2.24 -7.99 3.61
N LYS A 71 -1.62 -8.45 2.54
CA LYS A 71 -0.60 -9.49 2.59
C LYS A 71 0.64 -8.96 1.91
N VAL A 72 1.80 -9.16 2.51
CA VAL A 72 3.06 -8.75 1.91
C VAL A 72 3.44 -9.68 0.77
N ILE A 73 3.73 -9.11 -0.38
CA ILE A 73 4.20 -9.90 -1.50
C ILE A 73 5.68 -9.67 -1.78
N TRP A 74 6.24 -8.56 -1.34
CA TRP A 74 7.68 -8.34 -1.40
C TRP A 74 8.08 -7.20 -0.48
N LYS A 75 9.36 -7.17 -0.14
CA LYS A 75 9.92 -6.14 0.73
C LYS A 75 11.18 -5.59 0.10
N THR A 76 11.45 -4.31 0.31
CA THR A 76 12.73 -3.72 -0.01
C THR A 76 13.30 -3.10 1.25
N VAL A 77 14.61 -3.10 1.37
CA VAL A 77 15.26 -2.43 2.49
C VAL A 77 16.12 -1.32 1.95
N ALA A 78 16.29 -0.29 2.77
CA ALA A 78 17.11 0.83 2.38
C ALA A 78 18.55 0.36 2.13
N THR A 79 19.17 0.93 1.13
CA THR A 79 20.57 0.64 0.85
C THR A 79 21.42 1.79 1.35
N MET A 80 22.70 1.62 1.20
CA MET A 80 23.63 2.70 1.57
C MET A 80 23.67 3.81 0.53
N ASP A 81 23.01 3.58 -0.58
CA ASP A 81 22.99 4.55 -1.66
C ASP A 81 22.00 5.67 -1.34
N ASP A 82 22.48 6.88 -1.33
CA ASP A 82 21.67 8.03 -1.00
C ASP A 82 20.52 8.26 -1.97
N SER A 83 20.64 7.77 -3.18
CA SER A 83 19.58 7.95 -4.15
C SER A 83 18.40 7.02 -3.89
N THR A 84 18.58 6.05 -3.02
CA THR A 84 17.51 5.12 -2.72
C THR A 84 16.52 5.74 -1.75
N PRO A 85 15.24 5.73 -2.06
CA PRO A 85 14.27 6.40 -1.21
C PRO A 85 14.03 5.75 0.13
N GLY A 86 14.49 4.54 0.33
CA GLY A 86 14.30 3.89 1.62
C GLY A 86 13.58 2.57 1.51
N SER A 87 13.11 2.11 2.62
CA SER A 87 12.49 0.80 2.73
C SER A 87 11.01 0.84 2.41
N GLY A 88 10.49 -0.26 1.93
CA GLY A 88 9.06 -0.34 1.65
C GLY A 88 8.59 -1.76 1.45
N ILE A 89 7.29 -1.89 1.30
CA ILE A 89 6.65 -3.18 1.08
C ILE A 89 5.65 -3.07 -0.06
N GLY A 90 5.55 -4.13 -0.83
CA GLY A 90 4.46 -4.29 -1.77
C GLY A 90 3.43 -5.18 -1.13
N VAL A 91 2.19 -4.75 -1.10
CA VAL A 91 1.13 -5.53 -0.49
C VAL A 91 0.02 -5.80 -1.49
N GLN A 92 -0.63 -6.94 -1.31
CA GLN A 92 -1.83 -7.29 -2.01
C GLN A 92 -2.98 -7.18 -1.00
N PHE A 93 -4.06 -6.54 -1.40
CA PHE A 93 -5.23 -6.43 -0.52
C PHE A 93 -5.89 -7.79 -0.48
N SER A 94 -6.02 -8.36 0.72
CA SER A 94 -6.63 -9.66 0.91
C SER A 94 -8.05 -9.56 1.46
N GLY A 95 -8.43 -8.41 1.97
CA GLY A 95 -9.77 -8.20 2.46
C GLY A 95 -10.17 -6.75 2.36
N ILE A 96 -11.02 -6.43 1.42
CA ILE A 96 -11.53 -5.08 1.23
C ILE A 96 -13.01 -5.21 0.92
N SER A 97 -13.83 -4.37 1.56
CA SER A 97 -15.26 -4.43 1.33
C SER A 97 -15.60 -3.91 -0.07
N ALA A 98 -16.79 -4.27 -0.54
CA ALA A 98 -17.24 -3.80 -1.85
C ALA A 98 -17.32 -2.28 -1.89
N ASP A 99 -17.79 -1.68 -0.81
CA ASP A 99 -17.92 -0.22 -0.74
C ASP A 99 -16.56 0.45 -0.76
N GLU A 100 -15.61 -0.10 -0.01
CA GLU A 100 -14.27 0.45 0.02
C GLU A 100 -13.59 0.30 -1.33
N ARG A 101 -13.82 -0.82 -1.99
CA ARG A 101 -13.24 -1.04 -3.32
C ARG A 101 -13.80 -0.02 -4.32
N LYS A 102 -15.10 0.25 -4.28
CA LYS A 102 -15.70 1.24 -5.17
C LYS A 102 -15.16 2.63 -4.90
N LEU A 103 -15.01 2.97 -3.63
CA LEU A 103 -14.46 4.27 -3.27
C LEU A 103 -13.04 4.39 -3.76
N LEU A 104 -12.23 3.38 -3.54
CA LEU A 104 -10.84 3.38 -3.96
C LEU A 104 -10.75 3.51 -5.48
N GLN A 105 -11.58 2.78 -6.19
CA GLN A 105 -11.61 2.84 -7.64
C GLN A 105 -11.91 4.25 -8.13
N ALA A 106 -12.89 4.90 -7.51
CA ALA A 106 -13.25 6.25 -7.88
C ALA A 106 -12.12 7.24 -7.57
N LEU A 107 -11.47 7.07 -6.43
CA LEU A 107 -10.38 7.95 -6.05
C LEU A 107 -9.20 7.83 -7.00
N ILE A 108 -8.89 6.62 -7.41
CA ILE A 108 -7.80 6.39 -8.35
C ILE A 108 -8.14 6.97 -9.72
N ALA A 109 -9.37 6.75 -10.17
CA ALA A 109 -9.79 7.24 -11.48
C ALA A 109 -9.78 8.76 -11.55
N ASN A 110 -10.06 9.42 -10.43
CA ASN A 110 -10.11 10.87 -10.40
C ASN A 110 -8.79 11.53 -10.05
N HIS A 111 -7.80 10.74 -9.74
CA HIS A 111 -6.49 11.29 -9.39
C HIS A 111 -5.75 11.72 -10.65
N ARG A 112 -5.17 12.90 -10.64
CA ARG A 112 -4.39 13.41 -11.78
C ARG A 112 -2.96 13.68 -11.41
#